data_d6a2daa82aa2f4a55b75edfc89a55d6a
#
_entry.id   d6a2daa82aa2f4a55b75edfc89a55d6a
#
_cell.length_a   1.000
_cell.length_b   1.000
_cell.length_c   1.000
_cell.angle_alpha   90.00
_cell.angle_beta   90.00
_cell.angle_gamma   90.00
#
_symmetry.space_group_name_H-M   'P 1'
#
loop_
_entity.id
_entity.type
_entity.pdbx_description
1 polymer ?
#
loop_
_entity_poly.entity_id
_entity_poly.type
_entity_poly.pdbx_seq_one_letter_code
_entity_poly.pdbx_strand_id
1 'polypeptide(L)'
;MAEAILEPDLPIVDPHHHLWDRRAPGAPPIPLPDHPFSRIIADNPRYLLDEILKDLQSGHNIRATVFLECGAMYRASAPDALKCIGETEFVNGIAAMSASGLYGEVRICAGIVGHANLRLGDQVEDVLRAHIHAGNGRFRGIRHSASYDEDMSILGLMANRHPPGL
;
A
#
# COMPACT_ATOMS: atom_id res chain seq x y z
N MET A 1 12.50 -23.68 -16.48
CA MET A 1 13.63 -23.43 -15.54
C MET A 1 13.53 -21.99 -15.13
N ALA A 2 13.65 -21.67 -13.85
CA ALA A 2 13.71 -20.28 -13.42
C ALA A 2 14.99 -19.64 -13.96
N GLU A 3 14.91 -18.38 -14.38
CA GLU A 3 16.06 -17.60 -14.83
C GLU A 3 17.03 -17.35 -13.66
N ALA A 4 18.32 -17.38 -13.91
CA ALA A 4 19.32 -17.13 -12.87
C ALA A 4 19.37 -15.62 -12.53
N ILE A 5 19.46 -15.31 -11.25
CA ILE A 5 19.64 -13.93 -10.80
C ILE A 5 21.06 -13.49 -11.17
N LEU A 6 21.19 -12.39 -11.92
CA LEU A 6 22.50 -11.91 -12.42
C LEU A 6 23.36 -11.36 -11.30
N GLU A 7 22.78 -10.62 -10.35
CA GLU A 7 23.48 -9.94 -9.25
C GLU A 7 22.81 -10.29 -7.91
N PRO A 8 23.00 -11.53 -7.41
CA PRO A 8 22.27 -12.00 -6.21
C PRO A 8 22.65 -11.24 -4.93
N ASP A 9 23.86 -10.69 -4.87
CA ASP A 9 24.37 -9.96 -3.69
C ASP A 9 24.08 -8.47 -3.73
N LEU A 10 23.54 -7.94 -4.83
CA LEU A 10 23.22 -6.52 -4.96
C LEU A 10 22.18 -6.12 -3.90
N PRO A 11 22.51 -5.18 -2.97
CA PRO A 11 21.54 -4.76 -1.96
C PRO A 11 20.41 -3.93 -2.60
N ILE A 12 19.18 -4.38 -2.40
CA ILE A 12 18.00 -3.77 -2.99
C ILE A 12 17.10 -3.20 -1.89
N VAL A 13 16.60 -2.00 -2.11
CA VAL A 13 15.43 -1.48 -1.41
C VAL A 13 14.26 -1.56 -2.41
N ASP A 14 13.27 -2.38 -2.09
CA ASP A 14 12.02 -2.41 -2.86
C ASP A 14 11.19 -1.14 -2.53
N PRO A 15 11.02 -0.21 -3.48
CA PRO A 15 10.38 1.06 -3.20
C PRO A 15 8.85 1.01 -3.26
N HIS A 16 8.22 -0.13 -3.59
CA HIS A 16 6.80 -0.18 -3.89
C HIS A 16 6.18 -1.56 -3.70
N HIS A 17 5.55 -1.78 -2.57
CA HIS A 17 4.65 -2.91 -2.37
C HIS A 17 3.37 -2.48 -1.67
N HIS A 18 2.39 -3.39 -1.67
CA HIS A 18 1.11 -3.24 -0.98
C HIS A 18 0.87 -4.45 -0.08
N LEU A 19 -0.02 -4.31 0.92
CA LEU A 19 -0.49 -5.41 1.76
C LEU A 19 -2.00 -5.30 1.92
N TRP A 20 -2.73 -6.41 1.71
CA TRP A 20 -4.19 -6.42 1.78
C TRP A 20 -4.75 -7.78 2.19
N ASP A 21 -5.97 -7.77 2.73
CA ASP A 21 -6.82 -8.96 2.85
C ASP A 21 -8.26 -8.60 2.45
N ARG A 22 -8.70 -9.11 1.31
CA ARG A 22 -10.04 -8.90 0.76
C ARG A 22 -11.00 -10.04 1.03
N ARG A 23 -10.60 -11.02 1.82
CA ARG A 23 -11.45 -12.16 2.20
C ARG A 23 -12.39 -11.81 3.36
N ALA A 24 -12.11 -10.71 4.07
CA ALA A 24 -12.97 -10.26 5.16
C ALA A 24 -14.37 -9.93 4.64
N PRO A 25 -15.45 -10.28 5.38
CA PRO A 25 -16.83 -10.04 4.95
C PRO A 25 -17.16 -8.56 4.66
N GLY A 26 -16.44 -7.64 5.28
CA GLY A 26 -16.58 -6.20 5.08
C GLY A 26 -15.61 -5.61 4.05
N ALA A 27 -14.87 -6.44 3.33
CA ALA A 27 -13.96 -5.94 2.29
C ALA A 27 -14.76 -5.27 1.15
N PRO A 28 -14.28 -4.13 0.62
CA PRO A 28 -14.97 -3.47 -0.48
C PRO A 28 -14.99 -4.39 -1.72
N PRO A 29 -16.07 -4.33 -2.52
CA PRO A 29 -16.16 -5.10 -3.75
C PRO A 29 -15.03 -4.73 -4.71
N ILE A 30 -14.60 -5.71 -5.51
CA ILE A 30 -13.62 -5.45 -6.58
C ILE A 30 -14.33 -4.65 -7.68
N PRO A 31 -13.89 -3.42 -7.98
CA PRO A 31 -14.49 -2.65 -9.04
C PRO A 31 -14.14 -3.23 -10.40
N LEU A 32 -15.04 -3.09 -11.40
CA LEU A 32 -14.86 -3.54 -12.79
C LEU A 32 -14.33 -4.99 -12.88
N PRO A 33 -15.11 -6.01 -12.48
CA PRO A 33 -14.63 -7.39 -12.33
C PRO A 33 -14.03 -7.99 -13.64
N ASP A 34 -14.43 -7.48 -14.80
CA ASP A 34 -13.92 -7.94 -16.10
C ASP A 34 -12.60 -7.28 -16.51
N HIS A 35 -12.15 -6.27 -15.79
CA HIS A 35 -10.88 -5.62 -16.09
C HIS A 35 -9.69 -6.53 -15.71
N PRO A 36 -8.63 -6.66 -16.54
CA PRO A 36 -7.48 -7.52 -16.25
C PRO A 36 -6.85 -7.30 -14.87
N PHE A 37 -6.72 -6.05 -14.44
CA PHE A 37 -6.18 -5.72 -13.10
C PHE A 37 -7.09 -6.19 -11.97
N SER A 38 -8.41 -6.16 -12.16
CA SER A 38 -9.36 -6.69 -11.17
C SER A 38 -9.26 -8.19 -11.03
N ARG A 39 -8.97 -8.91 -12.12
CA ARG A 39 -8.74 -10.37 -12.07
C ARG A 39 -7.50 -10.69 -11.25
N ILE A 40 -6.40 -9.92 -11.40
CA ILE A 40 -5.19 -10.09 -10.58
C ILE A 40 -5.54 -9.96 -9.09
N ILE A 41 -6.35 -8.96 -8.72
CA ILE A 41 -6.79 -8.77 -7.33
C ILE A 41 -7.69 -9.91 -6.87
N ALA A 42 -8.59 -10.41 -7.73
CA ALA A 42 -9.47 -11.52 -7.42
C ALA A 42 -8.72 -12.83 -7.21
N ASP A 43 -7.71 -13.08 -8.04
CA ASP A 43 -6.86 -14.27 -7.97
C ASP A 43 -5.91 -14.23 -6.74
N ASN A 44 -5.62 -13.04 -6.24
CA ASN A 44 -4.77 -12.80 -5.07
C ASN A 44 -5.54 -12.04 -3.98
N PRO A 45 -6.56 -12.66 -3.35
CA PRO A 45 -7.45 -11.96 -2.42
C PRO A 45 -6.77 -11.58 -1.11
N ARG A 46 -5.60 -12.12 -0.84
CA ARG A 46 -4.76 -11.86 0.34
C ARG A 46 -3.30 -11.74 -0.05
N TYR A 47 -2.64 -10.70 0.48
CA TYR A 47 -1.20 -10.54 0.42
C TYR A 47 -0.76 -9.82 1.70
N LEU A 48 -0.24 -10.56 2.66
CA LEU A 48 0.18 -10.10 3.98
C LEU A 48 1.64 -10.50 4.26
N LEU A 49 2.04 -10.50 5.53
CA LEU A 49 3.41 -10.76 5.93
C LEU A 49 3.96 -12.10 5.43
N ASP A 50 3.16 -13.16 5.50
CA ASP A 50 3.59 -14.50 5.10
C ASP A 50 3.70 -14.69 3.57
N GLU A 51 2.93 -13.93 2.78
CA GLU A 51 3.10 -13.91 1.33
C GLU A 51 4.32 -13.10 0.92
N ILE A 52 4.45 -11.85 1.40
CA ILE A 52 5.59 -11.02 1.03
C ILE A 52 6.93 -11.63 1.47
N LEU A 53 6.96 -12.35 2.58
CA LEU A 53 8.19 -13.05 3.02
C LEU A 53 8.67 -14.07 1.98
N LYS A 54 7.76 -14.78 1.33
CA LYS A 54 8.11 -15.73 0.26
C LYS A 54 8.77 -15.03 -0.92
N ASP A 55 8.22 -13.88 -1.31
CA ASP A 55 8.77 -13.10 -2.43
C ASP A 55 10.13 -12.51 -2.06
N LEU A 56 10.27 -11.97 -0.86
CA LEU A 56 11.53 -11.40 -0.38
C LEU A 56 12.65 -12.45 -0.21
N GLN A 57 12.29 -13.73 -0.05
CA GLN A 57 13.20 -14.86 0.07
C GLN A 57 13.48 -15.55 -1.27
N SER A 58 13.05 -14.99 -2.41
CA SER A 58 13.17 -15.59 -3.73
C SER A 58 14.59 -15.60 -4.30
N GLY A 59 15.59 -15.09 -3.57
CA GLY A 59 17.00 -15.15 -3.91
C GLY A 59 17.66 -13.80 -4.16
N HIS A 60 16.91 -12.71 -4.26
CA HIS A 60 17.45 -11.35 -4.30
C HIS A 60 17.85 -10.86 -2.91
N ASN A 61 18.87 -10.01 -2.83
CA ASN A 61 19.31 -9.41 -1.57
C ASN A 61 18.47 -8.17 -1.21
N ILE A 62 17.20 -8.39 -0.89
CA ILE A 62 16.30 -7.32 -0.46
C ILE A 62 16.63 -6.94 0.99
N ARG A 63 16.95 -5.68 1.23
CA ARG A 63 17.35 -5.15 2.56
C ARG A 63 16.21 -4.44 3.26
N ALA A 64 15.34 -3.76 2.50
CA ALA A 64 14.20 -3.03 3.04
C ALA A 64 13.11 -2.88 1.99
N THR A 65 11.89 -2.60 2.44
CA THR A 65 10.77 -2.31 1.54
C THR A 65 10.06 -1.02 1.96
N VAL A 66 9.40 -0.37 0.99
CA VAL A 66 8.51 0.77 1.20
C VAL A 66 7.09 0.37 0.87
N PHE A 67 6.20 0.49 1.85
CA PHE A 67 4.77 0.30 1.64
C PHE A 67 4.14 1.53 0.99
N LEU A 68 3.31 1.32 -0.03
CA LEU A 68 2.44 2.33 -0.60
C LEU A 68 0.97 2.01 -0.30
N GLU A 69 0.19 3.05 -0.04
CA GLU A 69 -1.25 2.93 0.21
C GLU A 69 -1.97 2.12 -0.89
N CYS A 70 -2.98 1.35 -0.51
CA CYS A 70 -3.84 0.60 -1.44
C CYS A 70 -5.32 0.54 -0.98
N GLY A 71 -5.69 1.34 0.01
CA GLY A 71 -7.05 1.40 0.56
C GLY A 71 -7.39 0.22 1.47
N ALA A 72 -6.40 -0.43 2.06
CA ALA A 72 -6.60 -1.55 2.97
C ALA A 72 -6.73 -1.10 4.43
N MET A 73 -7.47 -1.86 5.24
CA MET A 73 -7.51 -1.74 6.70
C MET A 73 -7.87 -0.32 7.20
N TYR A 74 -8.72 0.41 6.49
CA TYR A 74 -9.21 1.70 6.95
C TYR A 74 -10.00 1.56 8.25
N ARG A 75 -9.91 2.56 9.12
CA ARG A 75 -10.69 2.59 10.37
C ARG A 75 -12.18 2.56 10.07
N ALA A 76 -12.92 1.64 10.70
CA ALA A 76 -14.37 1.56 10.55
C ALA A 76 -15.08 2.79 11.16
N SER A 77 -14.60 3.27 12.31
CA SER A 77 -15.17 4.36 13.09
C SER A 77 -14.16 5.51 13.19
N ALA A 78 -14.24 6.46 12.27
CA ALA A 78 -13.46 7.70 12.27
C ALA A 78 -14.13 8.70 11.33
N PRO A 79 -13.87 10.01 11.45
CA PRO A 79 -14.17 10.96 10.39
C PRO A 79 -13.57 10.48 9.05
N ASP A 80 -14.28 10.68 7.94
CA ASP A 80 -13.89 10.12 6.64
C ASP A 80 -12.45 10.46 6.24
N ALA A 81 -12.02 11.68 6.51
CA ALA A 81 -10.66 12.13 6.23
C ALA A 81 -9.59 11.34 7.00
N LEU A 82 -9.92 10.79 8.17
CA LEU A 82 -9.00 10.09 9.07
C LEU A 82 -9.11 8.56 8.98
N LYS A 83 -10.02 8.01 8.20
CA LYS A 83 -10.15 6.56 8.04
C LYS A 83 -8.89 5.91 7.49
N CYS A 84 -8.21 6.58 6.59
CA CYS A 84 -6.96 6.10 5.97
C CYS A 84 -5.81 5.87 6.96
N ILE A 85 -5.87 6.47 8.15
CA ILE A 85 -4.85 6.28 9.18
C ILE A 85 -4.76 4.82 9.63
N GLY A 86 -5.88 4.08 9.58
CA GLY A 86 -5.91 2.64 9.90
C GLY A 86 -4.94 1.82 9.07
N GLU A 87 -4.76 2.16 7.80
CA GLU A 87 -3.79 1.50 6.93
C GLU A 87 -2.34 1.74 7.40
N THR A 88 -2.02 2.97 7.80
CA THR A 88 -0.69 3.28 8.37
C THR A 88 -0.44 2.57 9.70
N GLU A 89 -1.44 2.48 10.57
CA GLU A 89 -1.37 1.72 11.83
C GLU A 89 -1.12 0.24 11.56
N PHE A 90 -1.85 -0.34 10.62
CA PHE A 90 -1.71 -1.72 10.20
C PHE A 90 -0.29 -2.03 9.72
N VAL A 91 0.22 -1.27 8.76
CA VAL A 91 1.55 -1.56 8.18
C VAL A 91 2.69 -1.18 9.13
N ASN A 92 2.48 -0.24 10.05
CA ASN A 92 3.42 0.02 11.13
C ASN A 92 3.51 -1.19 12.09
N GLY A 93 2.40 -1.90 12.32
CA GLY A 93 2.38 -3.18 13.03
C GLY A 93 3.20 -4.27 12.31
N ILE A 94 3.06 -4.39 11.00
CA ILE A 94 3.88 -5.29 10.17
C ILE A 94 5.37 -4.93 10.26
N ALA A 95 5.70 -3.63 10.20
CA ALA A 95 7.07 -3.16 10.37
C ALA A 95 7.63 -3.51 11.75
N ALA A 96 6.81 -3.47 12.80
CA ALA A 96 7.21 -3.88 14.14
C ALA A 96 7.46 -5.39 14.23
N MET A 97 6.61 -6.21 13.58
CA MET A 97 6.85 -7.66 13.47
C MET A 97 8.18 -7.94 12.77
N SER A 98 8.44 -7.29 11.63
CA SER A 98 9.71 -7.43 10.91
C SER A 98 10.90 -7.02 11.79
N ALA A 99 10.79 -5.92 12.53
CA ALA A 99 11.85 -5.42 13.38
C ALA A 99 12.18 -6.33 14.59
N SER A 100 11.32 -7.29 14.93
CA SER A 100 11.58 -8.28 15.98
C SER A 100 12.71 -9.26 15.66
N GLY A 101 13.09 -9.38 14.38
CA GLY A 101 14.06 -10.35 13.89
C GLY A 101 13.52 -11.78 13.75
N LEU A 102 12.27 -12.04 14.15
CA LEU A 102 11.67 -13.38 14.06
C LEU A 102 11.36 -13.81 12.61
N TYR A 103 11.29 -12.85 11.70
CA TYR A 103 10.90 -13.05 10.29
C TYR A 103 12.07 -12.85 9.31
N GLY A 104 13.30 -12.85 9.81
CA GLY A 104 14.50 -12.61 9.01
C GLY A 104 15.05 -11.19 9.17
N GLU A 105 15.99 -10.81 8.30
CA GLU A 105 16.74 -9.55 8.40
C GLU A 105 16.16 -8.41 7.57
N VAL A 106 15.25 -8.70 6.62
CA VAL A 106 14.63 -7.70 5.76
C VAL A 106 13.76 -6.76 6.58
N ARG A 107 13.92 -5.47 6.38
CA ARG A 107 13.11 -4.44 7.06
C ARG A 107 11.86 -4.13 6.25
N ILE A 108 10.81 -4.91 6.46
CA ILE A 108 9.52 -4.75 5.76
C ILE A 108 8.81 -3.49 6.24
N CYS A 109 8.22 -2.71 5.32
CA CYS A 109 7.58 -1.41 5.59
C CYS A 109 8.51 -0.43 6.33
N ALA A 110 9.80 -0.41 6.00
CA ALA A 110 10.76 0.53 6.58
C ALA A 110 10.42 1.99 6.26
N GLY A 111 9.76 2.22 5.14
CA GLY A 111 9.08 3.46 4.76
C GLY A 111 7.60 3.21 4.53
N ILE A 112 6.76 4.19 4.85
CA ILE A 112 5.30 4.14 4.67
C ILE A 112 4.87 5.39 3.91
N VAL A 113 4.20 5.18 2.77
CA VAL A 113 3.51 6.21 2.00
C VAL A 113 2.01 5.94 2.16
N GLY A 114 1.32 6.80 2.90
CA GLY A 114 -0.11 6.69 3.17
C GLY A 114 -0.98 7.40 2.13
N HIS A 115 -2.28 7.44 2.36
CA HIS A 115 -3.23 8.21 1.56
C HIS A 115 -3.68 9.45 2.30
N ALA A 116 -3.74 10.60 1.60
CA ALA A 116 -4.48 11.77 2.07
C ALA A 116 -5.22 12.40 0.91
N ASN A 117 -6.47 12.81 1.15
CA ASN A 117 -7.27 13.51 0.14
C ASN A 117 -6.84 14.98 0.06
N LEU A 118 -6.02 15.33 -0.93
CA LEU A 118 -5.52 16.70 -1.12
C LEU A 118 -6.62 17.72 -1.46
N ARG A 119 -7.83 17.26 -1.81
CA ARG A 119 -9.00 18.15 -2.01
C ARG A 119 -9.52 18.78 -0.71
N LEU A 120 -9.01 18.35 0.44
CA LEU A 120 -9.32 18.98 1.73
C LEU A 120 -8.65 20.36 1.88
N GLY A 121 -7.76 20.76 0.96
CA GLY A 121 -7.00 22.00 1.10
C GLY A 121 -6.20 22.00 2.41
N ASP A 122 -6.22 23.10 3.14
CA ASP A 122 -5.46 23.23 4.39
C ASP A 122 -5.86 22.23 5.48
N GLN A 123 -7.07 21.67 5.43
CA GLN A 123 -7.52 20.66 6.39
C GLN A 123 -6.75 19.33 6.26
N VAL A 124 -5.98 19.13 5.19
CA VAL A 124 -5.12 17.95 5.03
C VAL A 124 -4.03 17.88 6.09
N GLU A 125 -3.67 19.02 6.72
CA GLU A 125 -2.62 19.06 7.75
C GLU A 125 -2.92 18.10 8.91
N ASP A 126 -4.16 18.03 9.38
CA ASP A 126 -4.55 17.13 10.47
C ASP A 126 -4.37 15.66 10.07
N VAL A 127 -4.67 15.31 8.81
CA VAL A 127 -4.46 13.96 8.28
C VAL A 127 -2.97 13.63 8.23
N LEU A 128 -2.13 14.56 7.76
CA LEU A 128 -0.68 14.36 7.70
C LEU A 128 -0.08 14.19 9.10
N ARG A 129 -0.49 15.01 10.07
CA ARG A 129 -0.07 14.89 11.48
C ARG A 129 -0.47 13.53 12.06
N ALA A 130 -1.68 13.06 11.77
CA ALA A 130 -2.15 11.75 12.21
C ALA A 130 -1.32 10.61 11.60
N HIS A 131 -0.95 10.68 10.32
CA HIS A 131 -0.05 9.72 9.69
C HIS A 131 1.35 9.72 10.31
N ILE A 132 1.92 10.90 10.56
CA ILE A 132 3.24 11.04 11.20
C ILE A 132 3.23 10.35 12.57
N HIS A 133 2.18 10.56 13.35
CA HIS A 133 2.02 9.93 14.65
C HIS A 133 1.88 8.40 14.53
N ALA A 134 0.95 7.93 13.69
CA ALA A 134 0.68 6.51 13.50
C ALA A 134 1.87 5.73 12.90
N GLY A 135 2.63 6.37 12.02
CA GLY A 135 3.79 5.76 11.35
C GLY A 135 5.02 5.63 12.23
N ASN A 136 5.03 6.24 13.43
CA ASN A 136 6.10 6.10 14.42
C ASN A 136 7.52 6.19 13.80
N GLY A 137 7.79 7.29 13.10
CA GLY A 137 9.07 7.56 12.43
C GLY A 137 9.28 6.84 11.09
N ARG A 138 8.32 6.05 10.59
CA ARG A 138 8.39 5.37 9.29
C ARG A 138 7.60 6.08 8.19
N PHE A 139 6.68 6.96 8.53
CA PHE A 139 5.92 7.73 7.53
C PHE A 139 6.84 8.63 6.71
N ARG A 140 6.69 8.61 5.38
CA ARG A 140 7.56 9.34 4.42
C ARG A 140 6.79 10.29 3.52
N GLY A 141 5.50 10.08 3.32
CA GLY A 141 4.70 10.90 2.44
C GLY A 141 3.33 10.31 2.17
N ILE A 142 2.62 10.94 1.25
CA ILE A 142 1.30 10.48 0.83
C ILE A 142 1.25 10.28 -0.68
N ARG A 143 0.30 9.45 -1.10
CA ARG A 143 -0.12 9.33 -2.49
C ARG A 143 -1.60 9.69 -2.61
N HIS A 144 -1.92 10.54 -3.59
CA HIS A 144 -3.29 10.83 -4.00
C HIS A 144 -3.35 10.74 -5.52
N SER A 145 -4.22 9.88 -6.04
CA SER A 145 -4.38 9.74 -7.50
C SER A 145 -4.98 11.00 -8.08
N ALA A 146 -4.33 11.54 -9.11
CA ALA A 146 -4.80 12.68 -9.89
C ALA A 146 -5.07 12.29 -11.36
N SER A 147 -5.16 11.00 -11.65
CA SER A 147 -5.44 10.49 -13.00
C SER A 147 -6.84 10.92 -13.43
N TYR A 148 -6.93 11.60 -14.55
CA TYR A 148 -8.18 12.00 -15.16
C TYR A 148 -8.13 11.84 -16.68
N ASP A 149 -9.21 11.36 -17.24
CA ASP A 149 -9.46 11.35 -18.68
C ASP A 149 -10.97 11.50 -18.91
N GLU A 150 -11.37 12.21 -19.95
CA GLU A 150 -12.78 12.35 -20.35
C GLU A 150 -13.33 11.01 -20.85
N ASP A 151 -12.50 10.21 -21.50
CA ASP A 151 -12.82 8.85 -21.90
C ASP A 151 -12.58 7.89 -20.75
N MET A 152 -13.66 7.56 -20.06
CA MET A 152 -13.65 6.63 -18.93
C MET A 152 -13.19 5.22 -19.28
N SER A 153 -13.19 4.83 -20.56
CA SER A 153 -12.68 3.53 -21.00
C SER A 153 -11.16 3.42 -20.89
N ILE A 154 -10.45 4.55 -20.91
CA ILE A 154 -8.99 4.63 -20.82
C ILE A 154 -8.53 4.42 -19.38
N LEU A 155 -9.23 4.99 -18.42
CA LEU A 155 -8.80 5.03 -17.02
C LEU A 155 -9.05 3.72 -16.24
N GLY A 156 -10.04 2.94 -16.64
CA GLY A 156 -10.39 1.68 -15.95
C GLY A 156 -10.53 1.87 -14.45
N LEU A 157 -9.86 1.01 -13.68
CA LEU A 157 -9.87 1.05 -12.21
C LEU A 157 -9.12 2.23 -11.59
N MET A 158 -8.21 2.83 -12.34
CA MET A 158 -7.37 3.93 -11.88
C MET A 158 -8.05 5.29 -12.06
N ALA A 159 -9.32 5.28 -12.53
CA ALA A 159 -10.08 6.49 -12.78
C ALA A 159 -10.27 7.29 -11.48
N ASN A 160 -9.53 8.36 -11.36
CA ASN A 160 -9.94 9.46 -10.51
C ASN A 160 -11.05 10.24 -11.26
N ARG A 161 -12.29 10.06 -10.83
CA ARG A 161 -13.48 10.65 -11.49
C ARG A 161 -13.63 12.14 -11.22
N HIS A 162 -12.59 12.80 -10.82
CA HIS A 162 -12.63 14.23 -10.52
C HIS A 162 -12.11 15.04 -11.70
N PRO A 163 -12.86 16.07 -12.14
CA PRO A 163 -12.40 16.96 -13.20
C PRO A 163 -11.05 17.59 -12.88
N PRO A 164 -10.24 17.96 -13.89
CA PRO A 164 -9.00 18.68 -13.68
C PRO A 164 -9.26 20.02 -12.95
N GLY A 165 -8.31 20.41 -12.11
CA GLY A 165 -8.39 21.68 -11.37
C GLY A 165 -9.06 21.60 -10.00
N LEU A 166 -9.22 20.42 -9.45
CA LEU A 166 -9.71 20.20 -8.08
C LEU A 166 -8.60 19.77 -7.15
#